data_9312490426763fff77ab1370379928c5
#
_entry.id   9312490426763fff77ab1370379928c5
#
_cell.length_a   1.000
_cell.length_b   1.000
_cell.length_c   1.000
_cell.angle_alpha   90.00
_cell.angle_beta   90.00
_cell.angle_gamma   90.00
#
_symmetry.space_group_name_H-M   'P 1'
#
loop_
_entity.id
_entity.type
_entity.pdbx_description
1 polymer ?
#
loop_
_entity_poly.entity_id
_entity_poly.type
_entity_poly.pdbx_seq_one_letter_code
_entity_poly.pdbx_strand_id
1 'polypeptide(L)'
;MNTNDLFLLDILNIKKEDVESLHTVNIDGHVSINLTLKRRDVSCPICNSSHVLSKGFYSKKVLLPNSYLSTPHSVNLKVRRFTCPSCRHSFSDNPFLTPSNHSLSFDLIQKIIDLLKNSSLTFTDVARLVDVSVNSAIRVFDKYCHLPVYSLPEVLCMDEVYTKVSDFDSKYSCILYDFYKGSIIDVLPSSIADRKSV
;
A
#
# COMPACT_ATOMS: atom_id res chain seq x y z
N MET A 1 -4.35 16.03 27.09
CA MET A 1 -3.46 15.75 25.96
C MET A 1 -2.17 16.54 26.17
N ASN A 2 -1.04 15.86 26.18
CA ASN A 2 0.28 16.45 26.37
C ASN A 2 0.78 17.03 25.04
N THR A 3 1.87 17.85 25.11
CA THR A 3 2.50 18.42 23.91
C THR A 3 2.94 17.34 22.91
N ASN A 4 3.39 16.18 23.41
CA ASN A 4 3.77 15.03 22.59
C ASN A 4 2.56 14.42 21.84
N ASP A 5 1.38 14.41 22.45
CA ASP A 5 0.15 13.92 21.80
C ASP A 5 -0.25 14.82 20.64
N LEU A 6 -0.10 16.13 20.80
CA LEU A 6 -0.39 17.11 19.74
C LEU A 6 0.56 16.93 18.56
N PHE A 7 1.85 16.76 18.82
CA PHE A 7 2.85 16.50 17.79
C PHE A 7 2.56 15.20 17.01
N LEU A 8 2.13 14.13 17.70
CA LEU A 8 1.72 12.88 17.03
C LEU A 8 0.48 13.08 16.15
N LEU A 9 -0.47 13.87 16.58
CA LEU A 9 -1.66 14.18 15.77
C LEU A 9 -1.32 15.00 14.53
N ASP A 10 -0.39 15.96 14.65
CA ASP A 10 0.09 16.76 13.51
C ASP A 10 0.78 15.85 12.48
N ILE A 11 1.64 14.92 12.93
CA ILE A 11 2.27 13.91 12.05
C ILE A 11 1.24 13.04 11.34
N LEU A 12 0.18 12.64 12.05
CA LEU A 12 -0.90 11.82 11.49
C LEU A 12 -1.91 12.62 10.67
N ASN A 13 -1.73 13.95 10.59
CA ASN A 13 -2.67 14.88 9.97
C ASN A 13 -4.10 14.73 10.49
N ILE A 14 -4.23 14.56 11.82
CA ILE A 14 -5.49 14.40 12.53
C ILE A 14 -5.75 15.62 13.40
N LYS A 15 -6.90 16.24 13.25
CA LYS A 15 -7.30 17.37 14.09
C LYS A 15 -7.61 16.89 15.50
N LYS A 16 -7.14 17.65 16.50
CA LYS A 16 -7.39 17.37 17.91
C LYS A 16 -8.89 17.23 18.23
N GLU A 17 -9.71 18.03 17.57
CA GLU A 17 -11.18 18.02 17.73
C GLU A 17 -11.85 16.71 17.30
N ASP A 18 -11.22 15.95 16.38
CA ASP A 18 -11.71 14.66 15.87
C ASP A 18 -11.33 13.48 16.77
N VAL A 19 -10.47 13.70 17.78
CA VAL A 19 -9.97 12.63 18.65
C VAL A 19 -10.87 12.47 19.88
N GLU A 20 -11.32 11.24 20.11
CA GLU A 20 -12.01 10.83 21.33
C GLU A 20 -11.01 10.39 22.40
N SER A 21 -10.04 9.54 22.04
CA SER A 21 -8.96 9.12 22.94
C SER A 21 -7.68 8.81 22.16
N LEU A 22 -6.54 9.11 22.77
CA LEU A 22 -5.21 8.80 22.27
C LEU A 22 -4.34 8.34 23.42
N HIS A 23 -3.75 7.16 23.30
CA HIS A 23 -2.83 6.59 24.27
C HIS A 23 -1.63 5.97 23.55
N THR A 24 -0.43 6.31 23.99
CA THR A 24 0.80 5.79 23.44
C THR A 24 1.36 4.73 24.40
N VAL A 25 1.75 3.58 23.86
CA VAL A 25 2.39 2.48 24.59
C VAL A 25 3.70 2.14 23.89
N ASN A 26 4.79 2.04 24.67
CA ASN A 26 6.07 1.57 24.18
C ASN A 26 6.33 0.17 24.75
N ILE A 27 6.47 -0.82 23.87
CA ILE A 27 6.76 -2.21 24.21
C ILE A 27 7.98 -2.63 23.38
N ASP A 28 9.08 -2.96 24.06
CA ASP A 28 10.32 -3.48 23.45
C ASP A 28 10.85 -2.61 22.29
N GLY A 29 10.77 -1.28 22.45
CA GLY A 29 11.20 -0.35 21.40
C GLY A 29 10.19 -0.11 20.28
N HIS A 30 9.04 -0.80 20.28
CA HIS A 30 7.94 -0.54 19.38
C HIS A 30 6.96 0.47 19.99
N VAL A 31 6.73 1.58 19.30
CA VAL A 31 5.72 2.55 19.72
C VAL A 31 4.37 2.20 19.08
N SER A 32 3.40 1.91 19.92
CA SER A 32 2.02 1.66 19.52
C SER A 32 1.10 2.78 19.98
N ILE A 33 0.43 3.41 19.05
CA ILE A 33 -0.50 4.52 19.28
C ILE A 33 -1.92 3.97 19.24
N ASN A 34 -2.61 3.94 20.38
CA ASN A 34 -4.02 3.56 20.42
C ASN A 34 -4.88 4.80 20.19
N LEU A 35 -5.59 4.84 19.07
CA LEU A 35 -6.36 5.99 18.63
C LEU A 35 -7.83 5.62 18.46
N THR A 36 -8.70 6.43 19.06
CA THR A 36 -10.15 6.39 18.84
C THR A 36 -10.61 7.76 18.35
N LEU A 37 -11.29 7.80 17.21
CA LEU A 37 -11.86 9.03 16.67
C LEU A 37 -13.29 9.22 17.16
N LYS A 38 -13.70 10.49 17.32
CA LYS A 38 -15.08 10.84 17.60
C LYS A 38 -16.00 10.33 16.50
N ARG A 39 -17.25 10.14 16.86
CA ARG A 39 -18.29 9.79 15.89
C ARG A 39 -18.48 10.96 14.91
N ARG A 40 -18.40 10.65 13.63
CA ARG A 40 -18.75 11.58 12.55
C ARG A 40 -20.14 11.25 12.03
N ASP A 41 -20.79 12.24 11.44
CA ASP A 41 -22.02 12.02 10.69
C ASP A 41 -21.65 11.34 9.37
N VAL A 42 -22.19 10.14 9.19
CA VAL A 42 -21.93 9.30 8.01
C VAL A 42 -23.24 8.92 7.35
N SER A 43 -23.24 8.87 6.03
CA SER A 43 -24.34 8.35 5.23
C SER A 43 -24.02 6.98 4.66
N CYS A 44 -25.02 6.18 4.39
CA CYS A 44 -24.86 4.88 3.76
C CYS A 44 -24.22 5.04 2.36
N PRO A 45 -23.12 4.34 2.05
CA PRO A 45 -22.44 4.48 0.74
C PRO A 45 -23.23 3.88 -0.43
N ILE A 46 -24.30 3.12 -0.15
CA ILE A 46 -25.12 2.48 -1.19
C ILE A 46 -26.38 3.29 -1.49
N CYS A 47 -27.14 3.68 -0.46
CA CYS A 47 -28.44 4.36 -0.64
C CYS A 47 -28.45 5.79 -0.15
N ASN A 48 -27.33 6.34 0.30
CA ASN A 48 -27.15 7.69 0.83
C ASN A 48 -28.06 8.06 2.02
N SER A 49 -28.70 7.07 2.64
CA SER A 49 -29.51 7.30 3.85
C SER A 49 -28.63 7.80 4.99
N SER A 50 -29.03 8.88 5.64
CA SER A 50 -28.40 9.40 6.86
C SER A 50 -28.79 8.60 8.11
N HIS A 51 -29.88 7.81 8.03
CA HIS A 51 -30.31 6.96 9.12
C HIS A 51 -29.47 5.69 9.17
N VAL A 52 -28.41 5.69 10.01
CA VAL A 52 -27.50 4.57 10.19
C VAL A 52 -27.39 4.19 11.66
N LEU A 53 -27.35 2.90 11.94
CA LEU A 53 -27.24 2.34 13.28
C LEU A 53 -25.79 1.92 13.56
N SER A 54 -25.31 2.20 14.77
CA SER A 54 -23.98 1.76 15.20
C SER A 54 -23.98 0.25 15.43
N LYS A 55 -22.98 -0.45 14.86
CA LYS A 55 -22.75 -1.92 14.99
C LYS A 55 -21.49 -2.22 15.82
N GLY A 56 -21.05 -1.28 16.64
CA GLY A 56 -19.86 -1.42 17.47
C GLY A 56 -18.56 -1.05 16.76
N PHE A 57 -17.44 -1.62 17.22
CA PHE A 57 -16.10 -1.30 16.77
C PHE A 57 -15.33 -2.55 16.37
N TYR A 58 -14.27 -2.36 15.59
CA TYR A 58 -13.16 -3.30 15.48
C TYR A 58 -11.84 -2.54 15.56
N SER A 59 -10.78 -3.22 15.97
CA SER A 59 -9.44 -2.65 15.99
C SER A 59 -8.72 -2.95 14.69
N LYS A 60 -8.08 -1.94 14.11
CA LYS A 60 -7.27 -2.03 12.89
C LYS A 60 -5.87 -1.55 13.19
N LYS A 61 -4.87 -2.41 13.01
CA LYS A 61 -3.47 -2.02 13.10
C LYS A 61 -3.04 -1.39 11.77
N VAL A 62 -2.52 -0.16 11.84
CA VAL A 62 -1.98 0.59 10.69
C VAL A 62 -0.50 0.80 10.94
N LEU A 63 0.34 0.36 10.00
CA LEU A 63 1.77 0.55 10.03
C LEU A 63 2.12 1.93 9.47
N LEU A 64 3.00 2.63 10.17
CA LEU A 64 3.53 3.95 9.80
C LEU A 64 4.97 3.83 9.30
N PRO A 65 5.46 4.80 8.50
CA PRO A 65 6.85 4.81 8.09
C PRO A 65 7.78 5.06 9.28
N ASN A 66 8.94 4.38 9.32
CA ASN A 66 9.97 4.50 10.37
C ASN A 66 10.66 5.87 10.40
N SER A 67 10.24 6.82 9.57
CA SER A 67 11.01 8.04 9.28
C SER A 67 11.12 9.03 10.42
N TYR A 68 10.21 8.97 11.39
CA TYR A 68 10.09 10.06 12.37
C TYR A 68 10.82 9.82 13.68
N LEU A 69 11.06 8.55 14.09
CA LEU A 69 11.64 8.25 15.40
C LEU A 69 12.60 7.06 15.42
N SER A 70 13.09 6.58 14.28
CA SER A 70 14.01 5.41 14.15
C SER A 70 13.48 4.10 14.75
N THR A 71 12.24 4.06 15.20
CA THR A 71 11.58 2.88 15.77
C THR A 71 10.34 2.52 14.96
N PRO A 72 10.00 1.24 14.85
CA PRO A 72 8.76 0.83 14.20
C PRO A 72 7.54 1.41 14.89
N HIS A 73 6.64 2.00 14.13
CA HIS A 73 5.44 2.64 14.66
C HIS A 73 4.19 2.02 14.09
N SER A 74 3.21 1.83 14.95
CA SER A 74 1.89 1.42 14.51
C SER A 74 0.79 2.19 15.23
N VAL A 75 -0.32 2.45 14.51
CA VAL A 75 -1.55 2.96 15.09
C VAL A 75 -2.55 1.83 15.21
N ASN A 76 -3.00 1.53 16.41
CA ASN A 76 -4.17 0.69 16.66
C ASN A 76 -5.40 1.59 16.64
N LEU A 77 -6.05 1.59 15.51
CA LEU A 77 -7.20 2.44 15.26
C LEU A 77 -8.49 1.71 15.61
N LYS A 78 -9.31 2.32 16.46
CA LYS A 78 -10.64 1.82 16.78
C LYS A 78 -11.63 2.34 15.75
N VAL A 79 -12.03 1.48 14.80
CA VAL A 79 -12.89 1.82 13.68
C VAL A 79 -14.34 1.50 14.02
N ARG A 80 -15.25 2.49 13.85
CA ARG A 80 -16.68 2.30 14.04
C ARG A 80 -17.30 1.57 12.85
N ARG A 81 -18.23 0.67 13.15
CA ARG A 81 -19.07 -0.01 12.15
C ARG A 81 -20.49 0.49 12.24
N PHE A 82 -21.13 0.55 11.08
CA PHE A 82 -22.51 0.96 10.93
C PHE A 82 -23.29 -0.07 10.11
N THR A 83 -24.58 -0.07 10.29
CA THR A 83 -25.52 -0.78 9.40
C THR A 83 -26.64 0.17 9.00
N CYS A 84 -27.02 0.11 7.74
CA CYS A 84 -28.12 0.89 7.19
C CYS A 84 -29.40 0.08 7.29
N PRO A 85 -30.45 0.54 8.01
CA PRO A 85 -31.72 -0.18 8.07
C PRO A 85 -32.45 -0.23 6.73
N SER A 86 -32.28 0.80 5.89
CA SER A 86 -32.99 0.92 4.61
C SER A 86 -32.54 -0.12 3.57
N CYS A 87 -31.23 -0.32 3.41
CA CYS A 87 -30.69 -1.28 2.41
C CYS A 87 -29.96 -2.48 3.06
N ARG A 88 -29.93 -2.56 4.40
CA ARG A 88 -29.26 -3.61 5.20
C ARG A 88 -27.74 -3.72 4.97
N HIS A 89 -27.14 -2.73 4.27
CA HIS A 89 -25.69 -2.71 4.05
C HIS A 89 -24.95 -2.39 5.36
N SER A 90 -23.85 -3.13 5.62
CA SER A 90 -22.95 -2.85 6.75
C SER A 90 -21.65 -2.27 6.21
N PHE A 91 -21.19 -1.17 6.82
CA PHE A 91 -19.99 -0.48 6.41
C PHE A 91 -19.19 0.05 7.61
N SER A 92 -18.00 0.51 7.37
CA SER A 92 -17.12 1.08 8.39
C SER A 92 -16.85 2.54 8.08
N ASP A 93 -16.75 3.37 9.11
CA ASP A 93 -16.15 4.70 8.99
C ASP A 93 -14.65 4.53 8.78
N ASN A 94 -14.21 4.53 7.51
CA ASN A 94 -12.81 4.30 7.17
C ASN A 94 -12.05 5.61 7.28
N PRO A 95 -11.15 5.75 8.26
CA PRO A 95 -10.37 6.96 8.40
C PRO A 95 -9.36 7.09 7.26
N PHE A 96 -9.01 8.31 6.94
CA PHE A 96 -8.11 8.71 5.86
C PHE A 96 -6.63 8.33 6.07
N LEU A 97 -6.28 7.59 7.13
CA LEU A 97 -4.90 7.15 7.40
C LEU A 97 -4.42 6.03 6.48
N THR A 98 -5.33 5.25 5.92
CA THR A 98 -5.01 4.04 5.17
C THR A 98 -6.07 3.77 4.11
N PRO A 99 -5.70 3.21 2.96
CA PRO A 99 -6.69 2.75 1.98
C PRO A 99 -7.64 1.70 2.59
N SER A 100 -8.82 1.56 1.99
CA SER A 100 -9.76 0.50 2.36
C SER A 100 -9.09 -0.87 2.27
N ASN A 101 -9.28 -1.71 3.31
CA ASN A 101 -8.71 -3.05 3.42
C ASN A 101 -7.17 -3.14 3.41
N HIS A 102 -6.47 -2.04 3.76
CA HIS A 102 -5.03 -2.00 3.91
C HIS A 102 -4.61 -1.79 5.36
N SER A 103 -3.46 -2.39 5.75
CA SER A 103 -2.80 -2.17 7.03
C SER A 103 -1.63 -1.18 6.94
N LEU A 104 -1.26 -0.73 5.74
CA LEU A 104 -0.21 0.27 5.53
C LEU A 104 -0.84 1.66 5.44
N SER A 105 -0.21 2.66 6.06
CA SER A 105 -0.62 4.07 5.89
C SER A 105 -0.34 4.56 4.47
N PHE A 106 -1.01 5.63 4.05
CA PHE A 106 -0.73 6.25 2.76
C PHE A 106 0.73 6.69 2.63
N ASP A 107 1.30 7.27 3.69
CA ASP A 107 2.69 7.73 3.71
C ASP A 107 3.68 6.56 3.59
N LEU A 108 3.38 5.42 4.23
CA LEU A 108 4.20 4.22 4.10
C LEU A 108 4.14 3.63 2.68
N ILE A 109 2.96 3.61 2.09
CA ILE A 109 2.78 3.20 0.68
C ILE A 109 3.58 4.11 -0.24
N GLN A 110 3.47 5.43 -0.06
CA GLN A 110 4.21 6.40 -0.86
C GLN A 110 5.73 6.21 -0.71
N LYS A 111 6.21 6.01 0.51
CA LYS A 111 7.63 5.75 0.79
C LYS A 111 8.13 4.47 0.10
N ILE A 112 7.34 3.40 0.11
CA ILE A 112 7.67 2.16 -0.61
C ILE A 112 7.81 2.45 -2.10
N ILE A 113 6.86 3.17 -2.70
CA ILE A 113 6.89 3.52 -4.13
C ILE A 113 8.13 4.35 -4.46
N ASP A 114 8.44 5.35 -3.62
CA ASP A 114 9.60 6.23 -3.84
C ASP A 114 10.93 5.49 -3.75
N LEU A 115 11.06 4.53 -2.82
CA LEU A 115 12.23 3.67 -2.73
C LEU A 115 12.36 2.74 -3.94
N LEU A 116 11.24 2.20 -4.44
CA LEU A 116 11.23 1.32 -5.63
C LEU A 116 11.59 2.04 -6.94
N LYS A 117 11.55 3.37 -6.98
CA LYS A 117 12.06 4.15 -8.12
C LYS A 117 13.60 4.05 -8.26
N ASN A 118 14.29 3.69 -7.18
CA ASN A 118 15.73 3.45 -7.22
C ASN A 118 16.01 2.04 -7.74
N SER A 119 16.51 1.94 -8.98
CA SER A 119 16.83 0.68 -9.65
C SER A 119 17.90 -0.17 -8.94
N SER A 120 18.64 0.40 -7.98
CA SER A 120 19.63 -0.32 -7.18
C SER A 120 19.03 -1.08 -6.00
N LEU A 121 17.76 -0.86 -5.66
CA LEU A 121 17.08 -1.49 -4.54
C LEU A 121 16.18 -2.63 -5.03
N THR A 122 16.29 -3.78 -4.38
CA THR A 122 15.37 -4.91 -4.57
C THR A 122 14.12 -4.76 -3.67
N PHE A 123 13.06 -5.52 -3.95
CA PHE A 123 11.90 -5.59 -3.06
C PHE A 123 12.28 -6.01 -1.63
N THR A 124 13.29 -6.87 -1.50
CA THR A 124 13.81 -7.31 -0.19
C THR A 124 14.47 -6.15 0.55
N ASP A 125 15.26 -5.34 -0.14
CA ASP A 125 15.93 -4.18 0.46
C ASP A 125 14.91 -3.12 0.89
N VAL A 126 13.95 -2.82 0.02
CA VAL A 126 12.86 -1.88 0.35
C VAL A 126 12.06 -2.39 1.54
N ALA A 127 11.67 -3.66 1.56
CA ALA A 127 10.92 -4.26 2.67
C ALA A 127 11.68 -4.14 4.00
N ARG A 128 13.00 -4.38 3.99
CA ARG A 128 13.88 -4.23 5.16
C ARG A 128 14.00 -2.77 5.62
N LEU A 129 14.14 -1.83 4.67
CA LEU A 129 14.27 -0.40 4.98
C LEU A 129 13.03 0.20 5.66
N VAL A 130 11.85 -0.31 5.34
CA VAL A 130 10.58 0.22 5.88
C VAL A 130 9.90 -0.72 6.87
N ASP A 131 10.54 -1.82 7.24
CA ASP A 131 10.05 -2.82 8.20
C ASP A 131 8.67 -3.41 7.82
N VAL A 132 8.57 -3.90 6.60
CA VAL A 132 7.39 -4.64 6.11
C VAL A 132 7.79 -5.98 5.52
N SER A 133 6.83 -6.86 5.26
CA SER A 133 7.10 -8.09 4.51
C SER A 133 7.39 -7.79 3.03
N VAL A 134 8.24 -8.58 2.40
CA VAL A 134 8.53 -8.48 0.95
C VAL A 134 7.23 -8.56 0.13
N ASN A 135 6.31 -9.45 0.51
CA ASN A 135 5.01 -9.57 -0.14
C ASN A 135 4.17 -8.29 -0.02
N SER A 136 4.33 -7.52 1.06
CA SER A 136 3.64 -6.22 1.20
C SER A 136 4.20 -5.19 0.22
N ALA A 137 5.53 -5.14 0.04
CA ALA A 137 6.16 -4.26 -0.93
C ALA A 137 5.76 -4.62 -2.38
N ILE A 138 5.74 -5.91 -2.72
CA ILE A 138 5.29 -6.39 -4.03
C ILE A 138 3.81 -6.01 -4.28
N ARG A 139 2.91 -6.24 -3.32
CA ARG A 139 1.50 -5.86 -3.45
C ARG A 139 1.28 -4.34 -3.62
N VAL A 140 2.12 -3.52 -2.98
CA VAL A 140 2.09 -2.07 -3.19
C VAL A 140 2.51 -1.75 -4.62
N PHE A 141 3.58 -2.35 -5.12
CA PHE A 141 4.04 -2.18 -6.49
C PHE A 141 2.96 -2.57 -7.51
N ASP A 142 2.43 -3.79 -7.41
CA ASP A 142 1.40 -4.31 -8.34
C ASP A 142 0.13 -3.44 -8.36
N LYS A 143 -0.20 -2.84 -7.22
CA LYS A 143 -1.43 -2.05 -7.11
C LYS A 143 -1.27 -0.60 -7.58
N TYR A 144 -0.12 0.01 -7.35
CA TYR A 144 0.06 1.45 -7.53
C TYR A 144 1.05 1.82 -8.63
N CYS A 145 1.95 0.91 -9.02
CA CYS A 145 2.89 1.14 -10.10
C CYS A 145 2.32 0.52 -11.38
N HIS A 146 1.62 1.31 -12.16
CA HIS A 146 1.17 0.88 -13.48
C HIS A 146 2.25 1.20 -14.50
N LEU A 147 2.76 0.17 -15.15
CA LEU A 147 3.62 0.37 -16.32
C LEU A 147 2.76 1.00 -17.41
N PRO A 148 3.25 2.04 -18.09
CA PRO A 148 2.53 2.60 -19.21
C PRO A 148 2.32 1.51 -20.28
N VAL A 149 1.07 1.33 -20.71
CA VAL A 149 0.78 0.45 -21.84
C VAL A 149 1.26 1.19 -23.08
N TYR A 150 2.41 0.80 -23.60
CA TYR A 150 2.90 1.33 -24.86
C TYR A 150 2.10 0.70 -26.01
N SER A 151 1.70 1.52 -26.98
CA SER A 151 1.25 1.01 -28.26
C SER A 151 2.40 0.24 -28.91
N LEU A 152 2.09 -0.88 -29.57
CA LEU A 152 3.11 -1.60 -30.32
C LEU A 152 3.80 -0.65 -31.30
N PRO A 153 5.12 -0.69 -31.44
CA PRO A 153 5.84 0.12 -32.38
C PRO A 153 5.52 -0.31 -33.81
N GLU A 154 5.76 0.57 -34.77
CA GLU A 154 5.60 0.26 -36.18
C GLU A 154 6.54 -0.86 -36.62
N VAL A 155 7.75 -0.89 -36.07
CA VAL A 155 8.72 -1.99 -36.26
C VAL A 155 9.18 -2.51 -34.91
N LEU A 156 8.73 -3.72 -34.57
CA LEU A 156 9.10 -4.45 -33.37
C LEU A 156 10.24 -5.40 -33.68
N CYS A 157 11.38 -5.19 -33.05
CA CYS A 157 12.49 -6.14 -33.05
C CYS A 157 12.40 -7.04 -31.81
N MET A 158 12.76 -8.31 -31.99
CA MET A 158 12.84 -9.31 -30.91
C MET A 158 14.19 -9.97 -30.96
N ASP A 159 14.82 -10.10 -29.80
CA ASP A 159 16.10 -10.80 -29.63
C ASP A 159 16.06 -11.67 -28.38
N GLU A 160 16.76 -12.80 -28.41
CA GLU A 160 16.87 -13.71 -27.27
C GLU A 160 18.25 -13.60 -26.64
N VAL A 161 18.26 -13.26 -25.36
CA VAL A 161 19.49 -13.15 -24.58
C VAL A 161 19.57 -14.27 -23.55
N TYR A 162 20.72 -14.93 -23.48
CA TYR A 162 20.99 -15.92 -22.45
C TYR A 162 21.16 -15.21 -21.08
N THR A 163 20.25 -15.47 -20.16
CA THR A 163 20.29 -14.92 -18.81
C THR A 163 20.50 -16.05 -17.79
N LYS A 164 21.53 -15.95 -16.97
CA LYS A 164 21.77 -16.86 -15.83
C LYS A 164 20.90 -16.49 -14.61
N VAL A 165 19.67 -16.06 -14.79
CA VAL A 165 18.79 -15.76 -13.66
C VAL A 165 18.18 -17.08 -13.18
N SER A 166 18.61 -17.53 -12.00
CA SER A 166 18.33 -18.88 -11.46
C SER A 166 16.86 -19.14 -11.08
N ASP A 167 16.00 -18.14 -11.15
CA ASP A 167 14.62 -18.22 -10.64
C ASP A 167 13.55 -18.37 -11.74
N PHE A 168 13.96 -18.45 -13.02
CA PHE A 168 13.05 -18.71 -14.14
C PHE A 168 13.36 -20.07 -14.76
N ASP A 169 12.31 -20.82 -15.12
CA ASP A 169 12.42 -22.12 -15.79
C ASP A 169 13.14 -22.04 -17.15
N SER A 170 13.27 -20.85 -17.73
CA SER A 170 13.97 -20.60 -18.98
C SER A 170 15.31 -19.90 -18.75
N LYS A 171 16.35 -20.40 -19.44
CA LYS A 171 17.70 -19.80 -19.48
C LYS A 171 17.78 -18.59 -20.41
N TYR A 172 16.72 -18.28 -21.12
CA TYR A 172 16.65 -17.22 -22.10
C TYR A 172 15.57 -16.22 -21.73
N SER A 173 15.84 -14.95 -22.02
CA SER A 173 14.85 -13.86 -21.97
C SER A 173 14.69 -13.26 -23.35
N CYS A 174 13.46 -12.99 -23.75
CA CYS A 174 13.16 -12.33 -25.01
C CYS A 174 13.05 -10.83 -24.79
N ILE A 175 13.89 -10.05 -25.45
CA ILE A 175 13.88 -8.59 -25.41
C ILE A 175 13.05 -8.08 -26.57
N LEU A 176 12.06 -7.25 -26.27
CA LEU A 176 11.26 -6.52 -27.23
C LEU A 176 11.78 -5.07 -27.36
N TYR A 177 12.06 -4.64 -28.57
CA TYR A 177 12.74 -3.39 -28.88
C TYR A 177 12.05 -2.61 -29.96
N ASP A 178 11.85 -1.29 -29.75
CA ASP A 178 11.34 -0.36 -30.77
C ASP A 178 12.50 0.09 -31.66
N PHE A 179 12.48 -0.32 -32.91
CA PHE A 179 13.56 -0.03 -33.86
C PHE A 179 13.74 1.48 -34.09
N TYR A 180 12.66 2.21 -34.24
CA TYR A 180 12.74 3.65 -34.56
C TYR A 180 13.08 4.50 -33.34
N LYS A 181 12.54 4.16 -32.17
CA LYS A 181 12.82 4.91 -30.94
C LYS A 181 14.13 4.54 -30.27
N GLY A 182 14.73 3.41 -30.64
CA GLY A 182 15.94 2.93 -30.05
C GLY A 182 15.80 2.55 -28.57
N SER A 183 14.64 2.03 -28.15
CA SER A 183 14.35 1.76 -26.75
C SER A 183 13.77 0.37 -26.53
N ILE A 184 14.12 -0.24 -25.39
CA ILE A 184 13.52 -1.50 -24.94
C ILE A 184 12.08 -1.23 -24.52
N ILE A 185 11.15 -2.05 -25.00
CA ILE A 185 9.73 -2.00 -24.68
C ILE A 185 9.43 -2.92 -23.51
N ASP A 186 9.94 -4.16 -23.59
CA ASP A 186 9.67 -5.20 -22.58
C ASP A 186 10.75 -6.27 -22.61
N VAL A 187 10.86 -7.03 -21.52
CA VAL A 187 11.72 -8.21 -21.39
C VAL A 187 10.87 -9.37 -20.90
N LEU A 188 10.62 -10.34 -21.76
CA LEU A 188 9.81 -11.51 -21.43
C LEU A 188 10.67 -12.62 -20.83
N PRO A 189 10.20 -13.34 -19.80
CA PRO A 189 11.01 -14.31 -19.04
C PRO A 189 11.25 -15.65 -19.77
N SER A 190 10.73 -15.84 -20.97
CA SER A 190 10.94 -17.06 -21.77
C SER A 190 10.99 -16.76 -23.25
N SER A 191 11.66 -17.64 -24.01
CA SER A 191 11.66 -17.54 -25.46
C SER A 191 10.28 -17.81 -26.04
N ILE A 192 9.98 -17.18 -27.17
CA ILE A 192 8.71 -17.39 -27.92
C ILE A 192 8.57 -18.84 -28.39
N ALA A 193 9.71 -19.55 -28.53
CA ALA A 193 9.75 -20.95 -28.95
C ALA A 193 9.14 -21.91 -27.93
N ASP A 194 9.23 -21.61 -26.62
CA ASP A 194 8.74 -22.49 -25.55
C ASP A 194 7.21 -22.47 -25.39
N ARG A 195 6.49 -21.51 -25.99
CA ARG A 195 5.03 -21.41 -25.93
C ARG A 195 4.27 -22.27 -26.93
N LYS A 196 4.97 -23.03 -27.79
CA LYS A 196 4.33 -23.90 -28.80
C LYS A 196 4.05 -25.33 -28.34
N SER A 197 4.23 -25.63 -27.06
CA SER A 197 4.01 -26.98 -26.51
C SER A 197 3.00 -26.95 -25.34
N VAL A 198 1.81 -26.40 -25.55
CA VAL A 198 0.63 -26.65 -24.70
C VAL A 198 -0.58 -26.81 -25.61
#